data_aa8a8a6be31fbfd84d3d95b9f2a01038
#
_entry.id   aa8a8a6be31fbfd84d3d95b9f2a01038
#
_cell.length_a   1.000
_cell.length_b   1.000
_cell.length_c   1.000
_cell.angle_alpha   90.00
_cell.angle_beta   90.00
_cell.angle_gamma   90.00
#
_symmetry.space_group_name_H-M   'P 1'
#
loop_
_entity.id
_entity.type
_entity.pdbx_description
1 polymer ?
#
loop_
_entity_poly.entity_id
_entity_poly.type
_entity_poly.pdbx_seq_one_letter_code
_entity_poly.pdbx_strand_id
1 'polypeptide(L)'
;HMPGALLVGCDAGTLNMPKIKGSHTAMKSGIIAAETIQQHLYDKKELSVFDTIFKNSWLYQELYEARNVKPSFRWGLIPAMIFTAIDQLIFKGKLPFTLNHLHADHETLKLAKDSKKIDYPKYDGQLTFDKASSVYLTGTNHAENQIIHLQLKDPKLPISYTLEKFDEPSIRYCP
;
A
#
# COMPACT_ATOMS: atom_id res chain seq x y z
N HIS A 1 15.59 -1.79 -6.76
CA HIS A 1 16.32 -0.75 -7.50
C HIS A 1 16.02 -0.85 -9.00
N MET A 2 16.27 0.22 -9.71
CA MET A 2 16.26 0.27 -11.18
C MET A 2 17.39 1.19 -11.65
N PRO A 3 17.82 1.17 -12.92
CA PRO A 3 18.86 2.07 -13.39
C PRO A 3 18.51 3.53 -13.10
N GLY A 4 19.36 4.21 -12.33
CA GLY A 4 19.19 5.62 -11.96
C GLY A 4 18.12 5.93 -10.92
N ALA A 5 17.46 4.93 -10.31
CA ALA A 5 16.42 5.17 -9.30
C ALA A 5 16.34 4.07 -8.22
N LEU A 6 15.91 4.49 -7.03
CA LEU A 6 15.61 3.61 -5.89
C LEU A 6 14.18 3.91 -5.41
N LEU A 7 13.42 2.85 -5.14
CA LEU A 7 12.11 2.95 -4.52
C LEU A 7 12.25 2.65 -3.03
N VAL A 8 11.73 3.53 -2.18
CA VAL A 8 11.86 3.44 -0.72
C VAL A 8 10.53 3.77 -0.02
N GLY A 9 10.43 3.44 1.25
CA GLY A 9 9.25 3.74 2.05
C GLY A 9 8.09 2.78 1.85
N CYS A 10 6.91 3.19 2.27
CA CYS A 10 5.71 2.34 2.23
C CYS A 10 5.34 1.92 0.81
N ASP A 11 5.60 2.77 -0.18
CA ASP A 11 5.34 2.46 -1.60
C ASP A 11 6.26 1.35 -2.14
N ALA A 12 7.43 1.17 -1.51
CA ALA A 12 8.31 0.02 -1.75
C ALA A 12 7.93 -1.24 -0.96
N GLY A 13 6.79 -1.22 -0.25
CA GLY A 13 6.33 -2.35 0.55
C GLY A 13 6.97 -2.48 1.92
N THR A 14 7.54 -1.42 2.49
CA THR A 14 8.20 -1.48 3.80
C THR A 14 7.26 -1.33 5.00
N LEU A 15 5.94 -1.33 4.79
CA LEU A 15 4.98 -1.31 5.89
C LEU A 15 5.00 -2.64 6.66
N ASN A 16 5.27 -2.58 7.96
CA ASN A 16 5.07 -3.74 8.83
C ASN A 16 3.56 -3.89 9.14
N MET A 17 2.90 -4.77 8.41
CA MET A 17 1.46 -4.95 8.45
C MET A 17 0.93 -5.40 9.82
N PRO A 18 1.52 -6.38 10.53
CA PRO A 18 1.08 -6.77 11.87
C PRO A 18 1.14 -5.64 12.91
N LYS A 19 2.13 -4.77 12.80
CA LYS A 19 2.30 -3.63 13.70
C LYS A 19 1.48 -2.41 13.27
N ILE A 20 0.97 -2.41 12.03
CA ILE A 20 0.31 -1.25 11.40
C ILE A 20 1.21 0.00 11.49
N LYS A 21 2.52 -0.20 11.33
CA LYS A 21 3.53 0.85 11.47
C LYS A 21 4.52 0.78 10.31
N GLY A 22 4.70 1.91 9.64
CA GLY A 22 5.60 2.04 8.50
C GLY A 22 6.63 3.16 8.65
N SER A 23 6.45 4.10 9.59
CA SER A 23 7.33 5.28 9.68
C SER A 23 8.80 4.89 9.94
N HIS A 24 9.06 4.02 10.92
CA HIS A 24 10.42 3.59 11.26
C HIS A 24 11.08 2.79 10.12
N THR A 25 10.32 1.95 9.44
CA THR A 25 10.80 1.16 8.30
C THR A 25 11.00 2.03 7.06
N ALA A 26 10.11 2.98 6.81
CA ALA A 26 10.27 3.95 5.73
C ALA A 26 11.52 4.83 5.95
N MET A 27 11.72 5.34 7.16
CA MET A 27 12.92 6.11 7.52
C MET A 27 14.20 5.29 7.33
N LYS A 28 14.23 4.02 7.80
CA LYS A 28 15.40 3.18 7.62
C LYS A 28 15.67 2.86 6.15
N SER A 29 14.64 2.63 5.35
CA SER A 29 14.82 2.42 3.90
C SER A 29 15.40 3.65 3.21
N GLY A 30 14.97 4.86 3.62
CA GLY A 30 15.52 6.12 3.14
C GLY A 30 16.99 6.30 3.52
N ILE A 31 17.37 5.95 4.76
CA ILE A 31 18.78 6.00 5.21
C ILE A 31 19.63 5.04 4.35
N ILE A 32 19.19 3.81 4.14
CA ILE A 32 19.92 2.83 3.30
C ILE A 32 20.07 3.36 1.88
N ALA A 33 19.03 3.97 1.33
CA ALA A 33 19.09 4.56 -0.01
C ALA A 33 20.10 5.72 -0.08
N ALA A 34 20.08 6.62 0.90
CA ALA A 34 21.02 7.74 0.96
C ALA A 34 22.48 7.28 1.05
N GLU A 35 22.77 6.30 1.91
CA GLU A 35 24.09 5.68 2.04
C GLU A 35 24.52 5.01 0.73
N THR A 36 23.59 4.30 0.05
CA THR A 36 23.87 3.66 -1.23
C THR A 36 24.16 4.69 -2.33
N ILE A 37 23.36 5.75 -2.41
CA ILE A 37 23.57 6.84 -3.39
C ILE A 37 24.90 7.54 -3.14
N GLN A 38 25.24 7.81 -1.90
CA GLN A 38 26.52 8.39 -1.53
C GLN A 38 27.68 7.52 -2.03
N GLN A 39 27.65 6.22 -1.78
CA GLN A 39 28.66 5.30 -2.26
C GLN A 39 28.73 5.24 -3.79
N HIS A 40 27.55 5.30 -4.46
CA HIS A 40 27.50 5.34 -5.93
C HIS A 40 28.17 6.60 -6.50
N LEU A 41 27.89 7.76 -5.92
CA LEU A 41 28.42 9.04 -6.38
C LEU A 41 29.91 9.17 -6.15
N TYR A 42 30.44 8.74 -5.02
CA TYR A 42 31.85 8.89 -4.65
C TYR A 42 32.71 7.71 -5.07
N ASP A 43 32.22 6.49 -4.89
CA ASP A 43 32.97 5.25 -5.13
C ASP A 43 32.64 4.60 -6.48
N LYS A 44 31.71 5.20 -7.26
CA LYS A 44 31.20 4.66 -8.52
C LYS A 44 30.63 3.24 -8.42
N LYS A 45 30.12 2.85 -7.24
CA LYS A 45 29.47 1.58 -7.05
C LYS A 45 28.09 1.57 -7.70
N GLU A 46 27.66 0.43 -8.21
CA GLU A 46 26.33 0.29 -8.79
C GLU A 46 25.23 0.41 -7.71
N LEU A 47 24.06 0.94 -8.09
CA LEU A 47 22.88 1.01 -7.21
C LEU A 47 22.34 -0.37 -6.82
N SER A 48 22.72 -1.44 -7.52
CA SER A 48 22.43 -2.85 -7.17
C SER A 48 22.93 -3.25 -5.77
N VAL A 49 23.94 -2.55 -5.26
CA VAL A 49 24.43 -2.71 -3.88
C VAL A 49 23.32 -2.43 -2.85
N PHE A 50 22.33 -1.60 -3.19
CA PHE A 50 21.16 -1.34 -2.35
C PHE A 50 20.46 -2.61 -1.89
N ASP A 51 20.21 -3.56 -2.78
CA ASP A 51 19.52 -4.80 -2.45
C ASP A 51 20.29 -5.64 -1.42
N THR A 52 21.61 -5.64 -1.53
CA THR A 52 22.48 -6.35 -0.57
C THR A 52 22.45 -5.69 0.81
N ILE A 53 22.59 -4.36 0.84
CA ILE A 53 22.55 -3.60 2.11
C ILE A 53 21.17 -3.72 2.76
N PHE A 54 20.10 -3.62 1.96
CA PHE A 54 18.73 -3.77 2.43
C PHE A 54 18.49 -5.14 3.04
N LYS A 55 18.87 -6.22 2.35
CA LYS A 55 18.71 -7.61 2.83
C LYS A 55 19.50 -7.91 4.11
N ASN A 56 20.62 -7.25 4.33
CA ASN A 56 21.44 -7.40 5.52
C ASN A 56 21.00 -6.47 6.68
N SER A 57 19.96 -5.67 6.48
CA SER A 57 19.49 -4.75 7.50
C SER A 57 18.45 -5.39 8.44
N TRP A 58 18.33 -4.83 9.65
CA TRP A 58 17.27 -5.21 10.59
C TRP A 58 15.85 -4.96 9.99
N LEU A 59 15.73 -3.99 9.10
CA LEU A 59 14.50 -3.70 8.40
C LEU A 59 14.00 -4.90 7.59
N TYR A 60 14.88 -5.49 6.79
CA TYR A 60 14.53 -6.68 6.02
C TYR A 60 14.14 -7.84 6.92
N GLN A 61 14.89 -8.06 8.00
CA GLN A 61 14.58 -9.12 8.96
C GLN A 61 13.20 -8.93 9.59
N GLU A 62 12.87 -7.72 10.04
CA GLU A 62 11.55 -7.42 10.61
C GLU A 62 10.41 -7.70 9.63
N LEU A 63 10.57 -7.26 8.38
CA LEU A 63 9.57 -7.49 7.33
C LEU A 63 9.48 -8.97 6.95
N TYR A 64 10.61 -9.65 6.90
CA TYR A 64 10.66 -11.09 6.60
C TYR A 64 9.95 -11.92 7.66
N GLU A 65 10.12 -11.61 8.92
CA GLU A 65 9.43 -12.27 10.03
C GLU A 65 7.91 -12.06 9.97
N ALA A 66 7.46 -10.91 9.46
CA ALA A 66 6.05 -10.56 9.32
C ALA A 66 5.38 -11.05 8.02
N ARG A 67 6.13 -11.63 7.08
CA ARG A 67 5.71 -11.89 5.70
C ARG A 67 4.47 -12.77 5.53
N ASN A 68 4.23 -13.69 6.47
CA ASN A 68 3.13 -14.65 6.38
C ASN A 68 1.82 -14.14 6.99
N VAL A 69 1.86 -13.04 7.75
CA VAL A 69 0.69 -12.58 8.51
C VAL A 69 -0.42 -12.13 7.58
N LYS A 70 -0.17 -11.13 6.72
CA LYS A 70 -1.21 -10.62 5.79
C LYS A 70 -1.76 -11.71 4.86
N PRO A 71 -0.94 -12.53 4.20
CA PRO A 71 -1.46 -13.57 3.31
C PRO A 71 -2.31 -14.64 4.00
N SER A 72 -2.12 -14.89 5.30
CA SER A 72 -2.92 -15.86 6.05
C SER A 72 -4.40 -15.46 6.15
N PHE A 73 -4.72 -14.17 6.08
CA PHE A 73 -6.09 -13.66 6.17
C PHE A 73 -7.00 -14.12 5.01
N ARG A 74 -6.44 -14.69 3.96
CA ARG A 74 -7.23 -15.37 2.91
C ARG A 74 -8.08 -16.53 3.42
N TRP A 75 -7.72 -17.09 4.58
CA TRP A 75 -8.47 -18.17 5.22
C TRP A 75 -9.61 -17.66 6.12
N GLY A 76 -9.80 -16.34 6.19
CA GLY A 76 -10.73 -15.68 7.10
C GLY A 76 -10.09 -15.28 8.42
N LEU A 77 -10.84 -14.51 9.23
CA LEU A 77 -10.29 -13.86 10.43
C LEU A 77 -9.78 -14.88 11.47
N ILE A 78 -10.62 -15.83 11.87
CA ILE A 78 -10.29 -16.75 12.97
C ILE A 78 -9.11 -17.67 12.64
N PRO A 79 -9.09 -18.40 11.50
CA PRO A 79 -7.95 -19.21 11.12
C PRO A 79 -6.66 -18.40 10.96
N ALA A 80 -6.74 -17.18 10.42
CA ALA A 80 -5.60 -16.29 10.27
C ALA A 80 -5.03 -15.85 11.62
N MET A 81 -5.88 -15.54 12.60
CA MET A 81 -5.44 -15.18 13.96
C MET A 81 -4.72 -16.34 14.63
N ILE A 82 -5.26 -17.56 14.55
CA ILE A 82 -4.64 -18.76 15.12
C ILE A 82 -3.27 -19.00 14.45
N PHE A 83 -3.25 -19.00 13.12
CA PHE A 83 -2.00 -19.18 12.38
C PHE A 83 -0.96 -18.11 12.75
N THR A 84 -1.37 -16.83 12.77
CA THR A 84 -0.49 -15.73 13.14
C THR A 84 0.05 -15.86 14.56
N ALA A 85 -0.77 -16.27 15.51
CA ALA A 85 -0.32 -16.51 16.87
C ALA A 85 0.75 -17.62 16.92
N ILE A 86 0.54 -18.71 16.23
CA ILE A 86 1.51 -19.82 16.13
C ILE A 86 2.80 -19.33 15.44
N ASP A 87 2.68 -18.69 14.27
CA ASP A 87 3.83 -18.21 13.51
C ASP A 87 4.67 -17.20 14.30
N GLN A 88 4.02 -16.22 14.93
CA GLN A 88 4.73 -15.13 15.61
C GLN A 88 5.21 -15.50 17.02
N LEU A 89 4.42 -16.23 17.81
CA LEU A 89 4.76 -16.57 19.20
C LEU A 89 5.67 -17.78 19.32
N ILE A 90 5.45 -18.82 18.50
CA ILE A 90 6.20 -20.07 18.57
C ILE A 90 7.38 -20.02 17.59
N PHE A 91 7.13 -19.75 16.32
CA PHE A 91 8.15 -19.78 15.25
C PHE A 91 8.86 -18.45 15.05
N LYS A 92 8.40 -17.35 15.67
CA LYS A 92 8.97 -16.00 15.53
C LYS A 92 9.10 -15.56 14.05
N GLY A 93 8.11 -15.90 13.24
CA GLY A 93 8.11 -15.59 11.79
C GLY A 93 9.11 -16.39 10.96
N LYS A 94 9.72 -17.46 11.53
CA LYS A 94 10.78 -18.25 10.87
C LYS A 94 10.29 -19.54 10.25
N LEU A 95 9.00 -19.63 9.91
CA LEU A 95 8.49 -20.78 9.15
C LEU A 95 9.26 -20.96 7.83
N PRO A 96 9.54 -22.21 7.38
CA PRO A 96 10.39 -22.47 6.21
C PRO A 96 9.71 -22.15 4.87
N PHE A 97 8.50 -21.63 4.88
CA PHE A 97 7.74 -21.26 3.69
C PHE A 97 7.24 -19.82 3.76
N THR A 98 6.87 -19.29 2.61
CA THR A 98 6.24 -17.99 2.46
C THR A 98 4.87 -18.16 1.81
N LEU A 99 3.85 -17.60 2.43
CA LEU A 99 2.51 -17.53 1.86
C LEU A 99 2.47 -16.40 0.84
N ASN A 100 1.98 -16.70 -0.36
CA ASN A 100 1.83 -15.71 -1.43
C ASN A 100 0.40 -15.19 -1.52
N HIS A 101 0.24 -13.97 -1.99
CA HIS A 101 -1.06 -13.48 -2.43
C HIS A 101 -1.45 -14.21 -3.72
N LEU A 102 -2.72 -14.66 -3.79
CA LEU A 102 -3.21 -15.42 -4.93
C LEU A 102 -3.76 -14.53 -6.04
N HIS A 103 -4.17 -13.32 -5.68
CA HIS A 103 -4.81 -12.37 -6.58
C HIS A 103 -4.21 -10.98 -6.38
N ALA A 104 -4.20 -10.20 -7.45
CA ALA A 104 -3.91 -8.77 -7.35
C ALA A 104 -5.07 -8.04 -6.65
N ASP A 105 -4.79 -6.91 -5.99
CA ASP A 105 -5.79 -6.20 -5.18
C ASP A 105 -7.02 -5.78 -6.02
N HIS A 106 -6.83 -5.38 -7.28
CA HIS A 106 -7.93 -5.01 -8.18
C HIS A 106 -8.81 -6.20 -8.60
N GLU A 107 -8.32 -7.43 -8.55
CA GLU A 107 -9.09 -8.63 -8.88
C GLU A 107 -10.05 -9.05 -7.77
N THR A 108 -9.91 -8.47 -6.58
CA THR A 108 -10.77 -8.76 -5.42
C THR A 108 -12.02 -7.91 -5.37
N LEU A 109 -12.15 -6.93 -6.24
CA LEU A 109 -13.32 -6.05 -6.32
C LEU A 109 -14.56 -6.85 -6.76
N LYS A 110 -15.59 -6.85 -5.92
CA LYS A 110 -16.86 -7.52 -6.23
C LYS A 110 -17.69 -6.69 -7.19
N LEU A 111 -18.48 -7.37 -8.02
CA LEU A 111 -19.45 -6.70 -8.87
C LEU A 111 -20.50 -5.97 -8.02
N ALA A 112 -20.97 -4.82 -8.47
CA ALA A 112 -21.95 -4.00 -7.77
C ALA A 112 -23.24 -4.79 -7.47
N LYS A 113 -23.70 -5.61 -8.42
CA LYS A 113 -24.88 -6.47 -8.26
C LYS A 113 -24.74 -7.53 -7.16
N ASP A 114 -23.51 -7.95 -6.86
CA ASP A 114 -23.20 -8.98 -5.86
C ASP A 114 -22.81 -8.37 -4.49
N SER A 115 -22.86 -7.04 -4.41
CA SER A 115 -22.49 -6.28 -3.23
C SER A 115 -23.72 -5.70 -2.54
N LYS A 116 -23.73 -5.70 -1.20
CA LYS A 116 -24.79 -5.02 -0.45
C LYS A 116 -24.61 -3.52 -0.59
N LYS A 117 -25.71 -2.81 -0.91
CA LYS A 117 -25.72 -1.37 -0.86
C LYS A 117 -25.46 -0.91 0.57
N ILE A 118 -24.50 -0.01 0.73
CA ILE A 118 -24.21 0.60 2.03
C ILE A 118 -25.12 1.82 2.18
N ASP A 119 -25.87 1.86 3.26
CA ASP A 119 -26.65 3.05 3.65
C ASP A 119 -25.75 3.91 4.54
N TYR A 120 -25.19 4.98 3.98
CA TYR A 120 -24.33 5.89 4.72
C TYR A 120 -25.17 6.85 5.54
N PRO A 121 -24.76 7.15 6.79
CA PRO A 121 -25.39 8.19 7.59
C PRO A 121 -25.40 9.51 6.82
N LYS A 122 -26.51 10.25 6.92
CA LYS A 122 -26.57 11.60 6.39
C LYS A 122 -25.65 12.51 7.21
N TYR A 123 -24.95 13.40 6.54
CA TYR A 123 -24.14 14.44 7.19
C TYR A 123 -25.06 15.44 7.92
N ASP A 124 -24.59 15.96 9.04
CA ASP A 124 -25.35 16.84 9.94
C ASP A 124 -25.11 18.35 9.70
N GLY A 125 -24.12 18.69 8.87
CA GLY A 125 -23.71 20.07 8.58
C GLY A 125 -22.96 20.74 9.73
N GLN A 126 -22.60 20.03 10.79
CA GLN A 126 -21.84 20.53 11.95
C GLN A 126 -20.49 19.83 12.08
N LEU A 127 -20.49 18.51 12.18
CA LEU A 127 -19.29 17.68 12.28
C LEU A 127 -19.00 16.97 10.96
N THR A 128 -20.04 16.71 10.17
CA THR A 128 -19.94 16.03 8.89
C THR A 128 -20.60 16.85 7.79
N PHE A 129 -19.98 16.90 6.63
CA PHE A 129 -20.39 17.74 5.51
C PHE A 129 -20.51 16.93 4.22
N ASP A 130 -21.23 17.47 3.23
CA ASP A 130 -21.23 16.94 1.87
C ASP A 130 -19.84 17.02 1.25
N LYS A 131 -19.62 16.31 0.14
CA LYS A 131 -18.31 16.24 -0.50
C LYS A 131 -17.76 17.59 -0.91
N ALA A 132 -18.59 18.43 -1.52
CA ALA A 132 -18.14 19.74 -2.01
C ALA A 132 -17.72 20.65 -0.85
N SER A 133 -18.51 20.68 0.22
CA SER A 133 -18.17 21.41 1.44
C SER A 133 -16.91 20.86 2.12
N SER A 134 -16.76 19.53 2.17
CA SER A 134 -15.56 18.89 2.73
C SER A 134 -14.31 19.26 1.96
N VAL A 135 -14.34 19.22 0.63
CA VAL A 135 -13.21 19.64 -0.22
C VAL A 135 -12.89 21.12 -0.02
N TYR A 136 -13.89 21.97 -0.02
CA TYR A 136 -13.73 23.41 0.21
C TYR A 136 -13.04 23.71 1.56
N LEU A 137 -13.49 23.05 2.60
CA LEU A 137 -12.97 23.24 3.97
C LEU A 137 -11.51 22.76 4.13
N THR A 138 -11.02 21.87 3.27
CA THR A 138 -9.61 21.45 3.32
C THR A 138 -8.65 22.59 2.95
N GLY A 139 -9.11 23.60 2.24
CA GLY A 139 -8.27 24.68 1.74
C GLY A 139 -7.21 24.21 0.74
N THR A 140 -7.36 23.02 0.17
CA THR A 140 -6.40 22.46 -0.78
C THR A 140 -6.33 23.32 -2.03
N ASN A 141 -5.12 23.74 -2.40
CA ASN A 141 -4.85 24.51 -3.60
C ASN A 141 -3.74 23.84 -4.40
N HIS A 142 -4.01 23.56 -5.65
CA HIS A 142 -3.06 22.97 -6.60
C HIS A 142 -2.68 24.00 -7.67
N ALA A 143 -1.44 23.91 -8.18
CA ALA A 143 -1.04 24.72 -9.31
C ALA A 143 -1.86 24.33 -10.55
N GLU A 144 -2.40 25.34 -11.27
CA GLU A 144 -3.26 25.12 -12.45
C GLU A 144 -2.55 24.34 -13.58
N ASN A 145 -1.23 24.51 -13.69
CA ASN A 145 -0.39 23.83 -14.68
C ASN A 145 0.26 22.54 -14.16
N GLN A 146 -0.19 22.03 -13.02
CA GLN A 146 0.32 20.77 -12.49
C GLN A 146 0.01 19.62 -13.43
N ILE A 147 1.01 18.79 -13.71
CA ILE A 147 0.83 17.59 -14.52
C ILE A 147 -0.07 16.60 -13.79
N ILE A 148 -1.12 16.16 -14.45
CA ILE A 148 -2.01 15.12 -13.93
C ILE A 148 -1.27 13.78 -13.92
N HIS A 149 -1.01 13.25 -12.73
CA HIS A 149 -0.28 11.99 -12.56
C HIS A 149 -1.17 10.75 -12.71
N LEU A 150 -2.47 10.86 -12.43
CA LEU A 150 -3.44 9.79 -12.69
C LEU A 150 -4.01 9.96 -14.09
N GLN A 151 -3.64 9.08 -14.99
CA GLN A 151 -4.09 9.12 -16.37
C GLN A 151 -4.92 7.89 -16.69
N LEU A 152 -6.09 8.11 -17.29
CA LEU A 152 -6.92 7.02 -17.79
C LEU A 152 -6.34 6.49 -19.10
N LYS A 153 -6.13 5.18 -19.17
CA LYS A 153 -5.71 4.50 -20.39
C LYS A 153 -6.76 4.65 -21.51
N ASP A 154 -8.03 4.60 -21.13
CA ASP A 154 -9.18 4.87 -22.00
C ASP A 154 -10.16 5.79 -21.25
N PRO A 155 -10.39 7.03 -21.72
CA PRO A 155 -11.31 7.96 -21.08
C PRO A 155 -12.76 7.49 -20.99
N LYS A 156 -13.15 6.50 -21.79
CA LYS A 156 -14.51 5.93 -21.75
C LYS A 156 -14.67 4.86 -20.69
N LEU A 157 -13.58 4.29 -20.19
CA LEU A 157 -13.58 3.18 -19.23
C LEU A 157 -14.47 3.42 -18.00
N PRO A 158 -14.44 4.60 -17.37
CA PRO A 158 -15.29 4.86 -16.19
C PRO A 158 -16.77 4.70 -16.46
N ILE A 159 -17.24 5.05 -17.64
CA ILE A 159 -18.66 4.99 -18.01
C ILE A 159 -19.04 3.64 -18.62
N SER A 160 -18.24 3.18 -19.60
CA SER A 160 -18.58 2.01 -20.39
C SER A 160 -18.35 0.67 -19.69
N TYR A 161 -17.55 0.65 -18.63
CA TYR A 161 -17.16 -0.58 -17.95
C TYR A 161 -17.30 -0.50 -16.44
N THR A 162 -16.61 0.46 -15.79
CA THR A 162 -16.52 0.45 -14.31
C THR A 162 -17.80 0.93 -13.65
N LEU A 163 -18.54 1.88 -14.26
CA LEU A 163 -19.83 2.30 -13.75
C LEU A 163 -20.85 1.16 -13.81
N GLU A 164 -20.93 0.47 -14.95
CA GLU A 164 -21.89 -0.62 -15.14
C GLU A 164 -21.62 -1.81 -14.23
N LYS A 165 -20.35 -2.19 -14.10
CA LYS A 165 -19.98 -3.41 -13.36
C LYS A 165 -19.72 -3.19 -11.87
N PHE A 166 -19.14 -2.07 -11.50
CA PHE A 166 -18.62 -1.81 -10.15
C PHE A 166 -19.19 -0.55 -9.50
N ASP A 167 -20.18 0.10 -10.17
CA ASP A 167 -20.77 1.35 -9.69
C ASP A 167 -19.74 2.47 -9.51
N GLU A 168 -18.71 2.47 -10.36
CA GLU A 168 -17.58 3.41 -10.43
C GLU A 168 -17.04 3.83 -9.06
N PRO A 169 -16.18 3.01 -8.43
CA PRO A 169 -15.68 3.29 -7.08
C PRO A 169 -14.95 4.63 -6.94
N SER A 170 -14.36 5.13 -8.03
CA SER A 170 -13.59 6.37 -7.99
C SER A 170 -14.40 7.60 -7.60
N ILE A 171 -15.71 7.58 -7.80
CA ILE A 171 -16.59 8.68 -7.36
C ILE A 171 -16.80 8.74 -5.85
N ARG A 172 -16.29 7.75 -5.09
CA ARG A 172 -16.54 7.61 -3.66
C ARG A 172 -15.31 7.73 -2.77
N TYR A 173 -14.11 7.50 -3.29
CA TYR A 173 -12.91 7.51 -2.47
C TYR A 173 -12.13 8.82 -2.48
N CYS A 174 -12.49 9.73 -3.32
CA CYS A 174 -11.95 11.09 -3.31
C CYS A 174 -13.11 12.08 -3.24
N PRO A 175 -13.18 12.90 -2.20
CA PRO A 175 -14.18 13.96 -2.12
C PRO A 175 -13.94 15.01 -3.20
#